data_4ee16350bb6fc69b355e3a3aa12d2a7c
#
_entry.id   4ee16350bb6fc69b355e3a3aa12d2a7c
#
_cell.length_a   1.000
_cell.length_b   1.000
_cell.length_c   1.000
_cell.angle_alpha   90.00
_cell.angle_beta   90.00
_cell.angle_gamma   90.00
#
_symmetry.space_group_name_H-M   'P 1'
#
loop_
_entity.id
_entity.type
_entity.pdbx_description
1 polymer ?
#
loop_
_entity_poly.entity_id
_entity_poly.type
_entity_poly.pdbx_seq_one_letter_code
_entity_poly.pdbx_strand_id
1 'polypeptide(L)'
;MWLWNEFPYATTHDIGIDLVAKLRDKDEFCAIQCKFYDENNSVSKDDVDTFLSASGKAFYIDGVEHRYSERIIVSTTDKWSSNAEETIVGQLPPVTRIRLQDLKDSGIDWDSFTLDKIEDMKVCSKKKERPHQIEAIDAVINGFKESERGKLIMACGTGKTFTALKIAEAITNGTGNVLFLVPSISLLNQTLVEWSAQSKYKYRVYAICSDPKASKTSDNIDSITDLVIPATTDVNKLIARYVGEDSDNTLNFFFSTYQSI
;
A
#
# COMPACT_ATOMS: atom_id res chain seq x y z
N MET A 1 2.27 11.82 -12.75
CA MET A 1 2.14 10.49 -13.37
C MET A 1 1.91 10.70 -14.86
N TRP A 2 2.49 9.84 -15.69
CA TRP A 2 2.43 9.91 -17.16
C TRP A 2 2.05 8.54 -17.72
N LEU A 3 1.32 8.50 -18.82
CA LEU A 3 1.30 7.33 -19.68
C LEU A 3 2.71 7.12 -20.25
N TRP A 4 3.07 5.88 -20.60
CA TRP A 4 4.41 5.60 -21.13
C TRP A 4 4.77 6.47 -22.34
N ASN A 5 3.84 6.63 -23.26
CA ASN A 5 4.03 7.45 -24.48
C ASN A 5 4.08 8.96 -24.21
N GLU A 6 3.66 9.42 -23.04
CA GLU A 6 3.71 10.81 -22.59
C GLU A 6 4.90 11.08 -21.67
N PHE A 7 5.58 10.03 -21.21
CA PHE A 7 6.74 10.19 -20.33
C PHE A 7 7.89 10.82 -21.11
N PRO A 8 8.37 12.02 -20.73
CA PRO A 8 9.30 12.81 -21.54
C PRO A 8 10.63 12.12 -21.83
N TYR A 9 10.96 11.10 -21.04
CA TYR A 9 12.23 10.38 -21.08
C TYR A 9 12.07 8.94 -21.59
N ALA A 10 10.90 8.60 -22.15
CA ALA A 10 10.69 7.32 -22.80
C ALA A 10 11.56 7.21 -24.06
N THR A 11 12.35 6.18 -24.16
CA THR A 11 13.35 6.01 -25.24
C THR A 11 12.83 5.18 -26.41
N THR A 12 11.70 4.49 -26.25
CA THR A 12 11.19 3.52 -27.22
C THR A 12 9.65 3.43 -27.19
N HIS A 13 9.09 2.71 -28.19
CA HIS A 13 7.70 2.26 -28.13
C HIS A 13 7.42 1.41 -26.89
N ASP A 14 6.15 1.12 -26.60
CA ASP A 14 5.69 0.28 -25.51
C ASP A 14 6.62 -0.93 -25.29
N ILE A 15 7.22 -0.99 -24.11
CA ILE A 15 8.18 -2.01 -23.70
C ILE A 15 7.67 -2.82 -22.50
N GLY A 16 6.38 -2.72 -22.17
CA GLY A 16 5.78 -3.38 -21.01
C GLY A 16 5.74 -2.50 -19.74
N ILE A 17 5.85 -1.18 -19.90
CA ILE A 17 5.51 -0.20 -18.86
C ILE A 17 4.35 0.62 -19.39
N ASP A 18 3.24 0.66 -18.67
CA ASP A 18 2.05 1.42 -19.08
C ASP A 18 2.06 2.83 -18.51
N LEU A 19 2.51 2.99 -17.27
CA LEU A 19 2.54 4.26 -16.55
C LEU A 19 3.88 4.47 -15.85
N VAL A 20 4.29 5.74 -15.74
CA VAL A 20 5.39 6.18 -14.89
C VAL A 20 4.88 7.21 -13.89
N ALA A 21 5.17 7.01 -12.62
CA ALA A 21 4.87 7.96 -11.56
C ALA A 21 6.14 8.52 -10.94
N LYS A 22 6.19 9.83 -10.67
CA LYS A 22 7.19 10.42 -9.81
C LYS A 22 6.70 10.36 -8.38
N LEU A 23 7.54 9.90 -7.47
CA LEU A 23 7.20 9.86 -6.05
C LEU A 23 7.10 11.29 -5.50
N ARG A 24 6.16 11.50 -4.57
CA ARG A 24 6.03 12.80 -3.92
C ARG A 24 7.27 13.07 -3.07
N ASP A 25 7.71 14.31 -3.07
CA ASP A 25 8.82 14.80 -2.26
C ASP A 25 10.19 14.17 -2.57
N LYS A 26 10.31 13.45 -3.70
CA LYS A 26 11.56 12.79 -4.13
C LYS A 26 11.76 12.86 -5.64
N ASP A 27 13.01 12.81 -6.04
CA ASP A 27 13.37 12.67 -7.45
C ASP A 27 13.52 11.19 -7.84
N GLU A 28 12.54 10.39 -7.40
CA GLU A 28 12.47 8.96 -7.66
C GLU A 28 11.24 8.62 -8.49
N PHE A 29 11.33 7.54 -9.26
CA PHE A 29 10.30 7.13 -10.20
C PHE A 29 9.85 5.69 -9.95
N CYS A 30 8.55 5.47 -10.13
CA CYS A 30 7.91 4.18 -10.07
C CYS A 30 7.45 3.75 -11.46
N ALA A 31 7.78 2.53 -11.88
CA ALA A 31 7.24 1.92 -13.09
C ALA A 31 5.96 1.14 -12.74
N ILE A 32 4.92 1.27 -13.57
CA ILE A 32 3.63 0.62 -13.35
C ILE A 32 3.22 -0.10 -14.63
N GLN A 33 2.79 -1.36 -14.48
CA GLN A 33 2.15 -2.13 -15.52
C GLN A 33 0.73 -2.48 -15.12
N CYS A 34 -0.21 -2.39 -16.08
CA CYS A 34 -1.62 -2.71 -15.89
C CYS A 34 -1.99 -3.94 -16.73
N LYS A 35 -2.57 -4.96 -16.10
CA LYS A 35 -3.04 -6.19 -16.75
C LYS A 35 -4.55 -6.30 -16.62
N PHE A 36 -5.24 -6.09 -17.72
CA PHE A 36 -6.68 -6.21 -17.79
C PHE A 36 -7.07 -7.63 -18.24
N TYR A 37 -7.45 -8.45 -17.29
CA TYR A 37 -7.85 -9.83 -17.50
C TYR A 37 -9.26 -10.11 -16.97
N ASP A 38 -9.89 -11.15 -17.52
CA ASP A 38 -11.05 -11.76 -16.87
C ASP A 38 -10.64 -12.32 -15.49
N GLU A 39 -11.54 -12.25 -14.51
CA GLU A 39 -11.30 -12.72 -13.13
C GLU A 39 -10.82 -14.19 -13.05
N ASN A 40 -11.12 -14.98 -14.06
CA ASN A 40 -10.74 -16.40 -14.15
C ASN A 40 -9.37 -16.64 -14.75
N ASN A 41 -8.82 -15.68 -15.46
CA ASN A 41 -7.50 -15.77 -16.05
C ASN A 41 -6.41 -15.49 -15.02
N SER A 42 -5.23 -16.04 -15.23
CA SER A 42 -4.08 -15.83 -14.34
C SER A 42 -2.99 -15.02 -15.03
N VAL A 43 -2.32 -14.16 -14.26
CA VAL A 43 -1.10 -13.49 -14.71
C VAL A 43 -0.01 -14.54 -14.90
N SER A 44 0.60 -14.55 -16.07
CA SER A 44 1.65 -15.50 -16.43
C SER A 44 3.05 -14.96 -16.10
N LYS A 45 4.05 -15.86 -16.13
CA LYS A 45 5.45 -15.46 -15.98
C LYS A 45 5.89 -14.51 -17.10
N ASP A 46 5.48 -14.76 -18.34
CA ASP A 46 5.88 -13.94 -19.49
C ASP A 46 5.37 -12.49 -19.37
N ASP A 47 4.18 -12.30 -18.76
CA ASP A 47 3.64 -10.98 -18.45
C ASP A 47 4.55 -10.19 -17.51
N VAL A 48 5.10 -10.89 -16.52
CA VAL A 48 5.98 -10.30 -15.49
C VAL A 48 7.38 -10.07 -16.04
N ASP A 49 7.95 -11.04 -16.75
CA ASP A 49 9.33 -10.95 -17.28
C ASP A 49 9.51 -9.73 -18.20
N THR A 50 8.54 -9.44 -19.05
CA THR A 50 8.57 -8.28 -19.94
C THR A 50 8.66 -6.97 -19.14
N PHE A 51 7.83 -6.84 -18.13
CA PHE A 51 7.84 -5.66 -17.24
C PHE A 51 9.15 -5.53 -16.45
N LEU A 52 9.65 -6.64 -15.89
CA LEU A 52 10.90 -6.62 -15.13
C LEU A 52 12.09 -6.24 -16.00
N SER A 53 12.13 -6.78 -17.23
CA SER A 53 13.16 -6.42 -18.21
C SER A 53 13.12 -4.94 -18.58
N ALA A 54 11.94 -4.39 -18.83
CA ALA A 54 11.75 -2.99 -19.19
C ALA A 54 12.09 -2.06 -18.03
N SER A 55 11.53 -2.31 -16.85
CA SER A 55 11.71 -1.50 -15.65
C SER A 55 13.08 -1.68 -14.99
N GLY A 56 13.89 -2.63 -15.44
CA GLY A 56 15.28 -2.79 -15.04
C GLY A 56 16.26 -1.84 -15.75
N LYS A 57 15.82 -1.20 -16.85
CA LYS A 57 16.65 -0.29 -17.64
C LYS A 57 16.75 1.08 -16.99
N ALA A 58 17.90 1.73 -17.21
CA ALA A 58 18.09 3.13 -16.86
C ALA A 58 17.44 4.03 -17.91
N PHE A 59 17.08 5.23 -17.52
CA PHE A 59 16.73 6.34 -18.40
C PHE A 59 17.47 7.61 -17.96
N TYR A 60 17.50 8.64 -18.79
CA TYR A 60 18.34 9.82 -18.56
C TYR A 60 17.50 11.07 -18.52
N ILE A 61 17.70 11.89 -17.50
CA ILE A 61 17.11 13.22 -17.34
C ILE A 61 18.27 14.22 -17.30
N ASP A 62 18.33 15.13 -18.26
CA ASP A 62 19.39 16.14 -18.36
C ASP A 62 20.82 15.57 -18.29
N GLY A 63 21.01 14.34 -18.82
CA GLY A 63 22.27 13.64 -18.81
C GLY A 63 22.58 12.87 -17.52
N VAL A 64 21.71 12.91 -16.52
CA VAL A 64 21.83 12.15 -15.27
C VAL A 64 21.10 10.82 -15.41
N GLU A 65 21.78 9.73 -15.03
CA GLU A 65 21.17 8.39 -15.02
C GLU A 65 20.13 8.26 -13.89
N HIS A 66 18.93 7.83 -14.26
CA HIS A 66 17.85 7.48 -13.35
C HIS A 66 17.46 6.03 -13.52
N ARG A 67 16.95 5.42 -12.44
CA ARG A 67 16.37 4.09 -12.41
C ARG A 67 15.07 4.14 -11.63
N TYR A 68 14.16 3.22 -11.94
CA TYR A 68 12.96 3.08 -11.12
C TYR A 68 13.34 2.57 -9.74
N SER A 69 12.85 3.24 -8.70
CA SER A 69 13.05 2.84 -7.30
C SER A 69 11.94 1.90 -6.80
N GLU A 70 10.81 1.90 -7.50
CA GLU A 70 9.63 1.08 -7.19
C GLU A 70 9.01 0.52 -8.47
N ARG A 71 8.33 -0.62 -8.34
CA ARG A 71 7.63 -1.31 -9.41
C ARG A 71 6.26 -1.74 -8.93
N ILE A 72 5.22 -1.49 -9.72
CA ILE A 72 3.84 -1.88 -9.40
C ILE A 72 3.26 -2.64 -10.58
N ILE A 73 2.62 -3.78 -10.31
CA ILE A 73 1.78 -4.48 -11.28
C ILE A 73 0.34 -4.43 -10.77
N VAL A 74 -0.53 -3.83 -11.58
CA VAL A 74 -1.97 -3.78 -11.30
C VAL A 74 -2.65 -4.83 -12.17
N SER A 75 -3.50 -5.68 -11.59
CA SER A 75 -4.25 -6.70 -12.33
C SER A 75 -5.73 -6.72 -11.96
N THR A 76 -6.60 -6.98 -12.95
CA THR A 76 -8.03 -7.21 -12.73
C THR A 76 -8.34 -8.68 -12.46
N THR A 77 -7.35 -9.43 -11.99
CA THR A 77 -7.50 -10.80 -11.48
C THR A 77 -6.65 -10.98 -10.22
N ASP A 78 -7.12 -11.83 -9.32
CA ASP A 78 -6.35 -12.25 -8.13
C ASP A 78 -5.48 -13.47 -8.40
N LYS A 79 -5.65 -14.12 -9.58
CA LYS A 79 -4.96 -15.35 -9.92
C LYS A 79 -3.61 -15.07 -10.58
N TRP A 80 -2.58 -15.65 -10.02
CA TRP A 80 -1.21 -15.61 -10.54
C TRP A 80 -0.67 -17.02 -10.68
N SER A 81 0.07 -17.29 -11.75
CA SER A 81 0.77 -18.56 -11.86
C SER A 81 1.90 -18.65 -10.82
N SER A 82 2.20 -19.87 -10.33
CA SER A 82 3.30 -20.06 -9.37
C SER A 82 4.63 -19.51 -9.88
N ASN A 83 4.90 -19.66 -11.17
CA ASN A 83 6.11 -19.12 -11.79
C ASN A 83 6.14 -17.59 -11.81
N ALA A 84 4.98 -16.93 -12.01
CA ALA A 84 4.89 -15.48 -11.93
C ALA A 84 5.13 -14.98 -10.50
N GLU A 85 4.58 -15.66 -9.51
CA GLU A 85 4.79 -15.36 -8.10
C GLU A 85 6.26 -15.51 -7.69
N GLU A 86 6.90 -16.62 -8.07
CA GLU A 86 8.32 -16.82 -7.81
C GLU A 86 9.21 -15.76 -8.47
N THR A 87 8.82 -15.29 -9.66
CA THR A 87 9.61 -14.31 -10.43
C THR A 87 9.65 -12.94 -9.77
N ILE A 88 8.59 -12.52 -9.08
CA ILE A 88 8.55 -11.20 -8.42
C ILE A 88 9.21 -11.20 -7.02
N VAL A 89 9.41 -12.38 -6.43
CA VAL A 89 10.03 -12.49 -5.12
C VAL A 89 11.51 -12.12 -5.16
N GLY A 90 11.93 -11.26 -4.23
CA GLY A 90 13.34 -10.87 -4.08
C GLY A 90 13.87 -9.93 -5.16
N GLN A 91 13.01 -9.34 -5.98
CA GLN A 91 13.41 -8.35 -6.98
C GLN A 91 13.95 -7.07 -6.33
N LEU A 92 14.93 -6.43 -6.99
CA LEU A 92 15.48 -5.13 -6.63
C LEU A 92 15.42 -4.20 -7.87
N PRO A 93 14.65 -3.12 -7.82
CA PRO A 93 13.71 -2.72 -6.76
C PRO A 93 12.55 -3.72 -6.58
N PRO A 94 11.89 -3.71 -5.42
CA PRO A 94 10.79 -4.63 -5.14
C PRO A 94 9.60 -4.41 -6.08
N VAL A 95 8.83 -5.47 -6.28
CA VAL A 95 7.57 -5.42 -7.03
C VAL A 95 6.40 -5.47 -6.05
N THR A 96 5.50 -4.53 -6.17
CA THR A 96 4.21 -4.51 -5.44
C THR A 96 3.09 -4.95 -6.38
N ARG A 97 2.17 -5.76 -5.89
CA ARG A 97 0.96 -6.16 -6.63
C ARG A 97 -0.26 -5.40 -6.11
N ILE A 98 -1.07 -4.87 -7.03
CA ILE A 98 -2.44 -4.41 -6.77
C ILE A 98 -3.36 -5.33 -7.56
N ARG A 99 -4.17 -6.12 -6.87
CA ARG A 99 -5.02 -7.15 -7.43
C ARG A 99 -6.48 -6.67 -7.53
N LEU A 100 -7.33 -7.46 -8.13
CA LEU A 100 -8.75 -7.15 -8.25
C LEU A 100 -9.42 -6.88 -6.91
N GLN A 101 -9.11 -7.69 -5.87
CA GLN A 101 -9.67 -7.48 -4.54
C GLN A 101 -9.22 -6.14 -3.94
N ASP A 102 -7.97 -5.76 -4.11
CA ASP A 102 -7.44 -4.47 -3.63
C ASP A 102 -8.17 -3.29 -4.32
N LEU A 103 -8.47 -3.42 -5.61
CA LEU A 103 -9.26 -2.43 -6.35
C LEU A 103 -10.70 -2.37 -5.84
N LYS A 104 -11.36 -3.52 -5.60
CA LYS A 104 -12.71 -3.58 -5.02
C LYS A 104 -12.77 -2.96 -3.63
N ASP A 105 -11.72 -3.14 -2.82
CA ASP A 105 -11.63 -2.62 -1.45
C ASP A 105 -11.14 -1.16 -1.37
N SER A 106 -10.76 -0.55 -2.48
CA SER A 106 -10.19 0.81 -2.54
C SER A 106 -11.11 1.93 -2.05
N GLY A 107 -12.40 1.65 -1.85
CA GLY A 107 -13.40 2.66 -1.47
C GLY A 107 -13.80 3.60 -2.61
N ILE A 108 -13.45 3.27 -3.84
CA ILE A 108 -13.89 3.98 -5.05
C ILE A 108 -15.22 3.38 -5.50
N ASP A 109 -16.17 4.26 -5.84
CA ASP A 109 -17.41 3.85 -6.51
C ASP A 109 -17.12 3.66 -8.01
N TRP A 110 -16.66 2.45 -8.35
CA TRP A 110 -16.31 2.09 -9.73
C TRP A 110 -17.48 2.13 -10.70
N ASP A 111 -18.72 1.94 -10.21
CA ASP A 111 -19.93 1.98 -11.05
C ASP A 111 -20.24 3.40 -11.54
N SER A 112 -19.82 4.41 -10.78
CA SER A 112 -19.97 5.82 -11.16
C SER A 112 -18.73 6.39 -11.88
N PHE A 113 -17.65 5.61 -12.00
CA PHE A 113 -16.40 6.06 -12.59
C PHE A 113 -16.52 6.20 -14.11
N THR A 114 -16.09 7.35 -14.64
CA THR A 114 -15.96 7.58 -16.08
C THR A 114 -14.61 8.22 -16.39
N LEU A 115 -13.94 7.73 -17.45
CA LEU A 115 -12.62 8.21 -17.85
C LEU A 115 -12.62 9.71 -18.23
N ASP A 116 -13.73 10.20 -18.77
CA ASP A 116 -13.86 11.59 -19.20
C ASP A 116 -14.01 12.58 -18.03
N LYS A 117 -14.27 12.07 -16.82
CA LYS A 117 -14.55 12.89 -15.64
C LYS A 117 -13.89 12.30 -14.39
N ILE A 118 -12.58 12.10 -14.46
CA ILE A 118 -11.78 11.60 -13.33
C ILE A 118 -11.95 12.50 -12.08
N GLU A 119 -12.17 13.79 -12.27
CA GLU A 119 -12.38 14.77 -11.20
C GLU A 119 -13.69 14.53 -10.43
N ASP A 120 -14.69 13.96 -11.08
CA ASP A 120 -16.00 13.62 -10.49
C ASP A 120 -16.02 12.25 -9.81
N MET A 121 -14.87 11.58 -9.68
CA MET A 121 -14.75 10.26 -9.05
C MET A 121 -15.33 10.27 -7.65
N LYS A 122 -16.37 9.49 -7.44
CA LYS A 122 -17.00 9.36 -6.13
C LYS A 122 -16.23 8.36 -5.29
N VAL A 123 -15.84 8.80 -4.11
CA VAL A 123 -15.34 7.92 -3.07
C VAL A 123 -16.53 7.46 -2.25
N CYS A 124 -16.62 6.16 -1.98
CA CYS A 124 -17.64 5.62 -1.10
C CYS A 124 -17.66 6.38 0.23
N SER A 125 -18.83 6.66 0.76
CA SER A 125 -18.95 7.40 2.01
C SER A 125 -18.22 6.66 3.14
N LYS A 126 -17.38 7.39 3.89
CA LYS A 126 -16.66 6.81 5.04
C LYS A 126 -17.65 6.22 6.04
N LYS A 127 -17.23 5.11 6.64
CA LYS A 127 -18.02 4.46 7.70
C LYS A 127 -18.22 5.43 8.87
N LYS A 128 -19.41 5.41 9.46
CA LYS A 128 -19.68 6.11 10.72
C LYS A 128 -19.49 5.14 11.87
N GLU A 129 -19.01 5.66 12.98
CA GLU A 129 -18.83 4.91 14.20
C GLU A 129 -20.19 4.43 14.74
N ARG A 130 -20.30 3.16 15.11
CA ARG A 130 -21.45 2.58 15.78
C ARG A 130 -21.42 2.92 17.28
N PRO A 131 -22.56 2.91 18.00
CA PRO A 131 -22.60 3.26 19.42
C PRO A 131 -21.56 2.54 20.29
N HIS A 132 -21.39 1.23 20.15
CA HIS A 132 -20.39 0.46 20.89
C HIS A 132 -18.93 0.81 20.53
N GLN A 133 -18.69 1.32 19.33
CA GLN A 133 -17.36 1.78 18.91
C GLN A 133 -17.06 3.16 19.52
N ILE A 134 -18.04 4.05 19.57
CA ILE A 134 -17.92 5.36 20.23
C ILE A 134 -17.61 5.15 21.72
N GLU A 135 -18.37 4.28 22.39
CA GLU A 135 -18.13 3.92 23.79
C GLU A 135 -16.72 3.36 24.01
N ALA A 136 -16.25 2.49 23.13
CA ALA A 136 -14.89 1.93 23.18
C ALA A 136 -13.80 3.00 22.98
N ILE A 137 -14.01 3.93 22.04
CA ILE A 137 -13.08 5.04 21.78
C ILE A 137 -13.00 5.95 23.02
N ASP A 138 -14.13 6.36 23.58
CA ASP A 138 -14.21 7.21 24.75
C ASP A 138 -13.56 6.55 25.98
N ALA A 139 -13.80 5.25 26.17
CA ALA A 139 -13.18 4.48 27.26
C ALA A 139 -11.63 4.45 27.15
N VAL A 140 -11.09 4.28 25.93
CA VAL A 140 -9.63 4.30 25.70
C VAL A 140 -9.05 5.70 25.96
N ILE A 141 -9.68 6.75 25.41
CA ILE A 141 -9.21 8.13 25.59
C ILE A 141 -9.21 8.52 27.07
N ASN A 142 -10.26 8.14 27.81
CA ASN A 142 -10.34 8.40 29.24
C ASN A 142 -9.31 7.57 30.02
N GLY A 143 -9.12 6.31 29.66
CA GLY A 143 -8.11 5.44 30.28
C GLY A 143 -6.69 5.97 30.15
N PHE A 144 -6.37 6.58 29.01
CA PHE A 144 -5.04 7.19 28.77
C PHE A 144 -4.79 8.49 29.55
N LYS A 145 -5.80 9.08 30.19
CA LYS A 145 -5.59 10.17 31.15
C LYS A 145 -4.99 9.67 32.48
N GLU A 146 -5.19 8.39 32.77
CA GLU A 146 -4.79 7.77 34.04
C GLU A 146 -3.64 6.77 33.90
N SER A 147 -3.43 6.21 32.68
CA SER A 147 -2.46 5.15 32.42
C SER A 147 -1.87 5.27 31.01
N GLU A 148 -0.57 5.03 30.88
CA GLU A 148 0.14 5.05 29.60
C GLU A 148 -0.17 3.82 28.71
N ARG A 149 -0.89 2.82 29.24
CA ARG A 149 -1.21 1.58 28.52
C ARG A 149 -2.54 0.98 28.99
N GLY A 150 -3.19 0.23 28.10
CA GLY A 150 -4.46 -0.41 28.40
C GLY A 150 -4.72 -1.63 27.53
N LYS A 151 -5.84 -2.30 27.78
CA LYS A 151 -6.39 -3.37 26.94
C LYS A 151 -7.78 -2.97 26.48
N LEU A 152 -8.01 -3.04 25.16
CA LEU A 152 -9.33 -2.94 24.57
C LEU A 152 -9.78 -4.34 24.13
N ILE A 153 -10.86 -4.83 24.75
CA ILE A 153 -11.44 -6.15 24.43
C ILE A 153 -12.75 -5.93 23.68
N MET A 154 -12.78 -6.39 22.43
CA MET A 154 -13.95 -6.31 21.57
C MET A 154 -14.22 -7.68 20.92
N ALA A 155 -15.49 -8.05 20.75
CA ALA A 155 -15.89 -9.29 20.09
C ALA A 155 -15.45 -9.35 18.62
N CYS A 156 -15.39 -10.55 18.03
CA CYS A 156 -15.13 -10.71 16.61
C CYS A 156 -16.25 -10.05 15.79
N GLY A 157 -15.91 -9.45 14.63
CA GLY A 157 -16.88 -8.80 13.75
C GLY A 157 -17.40 -7.42 14.20
N THR A 158 -16.97 -6.89 15.34
CA THR A 158 -17.43 -5.57 15.85
C THR A 158 -16.67 -4.38 15.25
N GLY A 159 -15.72 -4.61 14.31
CA GLY A 159 -14.98 -3.56 13.63
C GLY A 159 -13.79 -3.04 14.42
N LYS A 160 -13.03 -3.95 15.07
CA LYS A 160 -11.82 -3.62 15.84
C LYS A 160 -10.82 -2.75 15.06
N THR A 161 -10.57 -3.11 13.81
CA THR A 161 -9.62 -2.39 12.93
C THR A 161 -10.04 -0.94 12.71
N PHE A 162 -11.32 -0.72 12.42
CA PHE A 162 -11.87 0.61 12.27
C PHE A 162 -11.87 1.40 13.59
N THR A 163 -12.22 0.75 14.71
CA THR A 163 -12.17 1.38 16.05
C THR A 163 -10.73 1.80 16.40
N ALA A 164 -9.73 0.96 16.09
CA ALA A 164 -8.32 1.30 16.31
C ALA A 164 -7.88 2.53 15.50
N LEU A 165 -8.31 2.65 14.24
CA LEU A 165 -8.08 3.86 13.45
C LEU A 165 -8.67 5.10 14.15
N LYS A 166 -9.92 5.02 14.58
CA LYS A 166 -10.61 6.17 15.22
C LYS A 166 -9.96 6.56 16.55
N ILE A 167 -9.45 5.60 17.32
CA ILE A 167 -8.64 5.86 18.52
C ILE A 167 -7.35 6.58 18.14
N ALA A 168 -6.63 6.09 17.14
CA ALA A 168 -5.40 6.73 16.68
C ALA A 168 -5.65 8.18 16.24
N GLU A 169 -6.69 8.41 15.45
CA GLU A 169 -7.11 9.74 14.98
C GLU A 169 -7.50 10.67 16.15
N ALA A 170 -8.20 10.15 17.16
CA ALA A 170 -8.62 10.93 18.31
C ALA A 170 -7.44 11.34 19.22
N ILE A 171 -6.47 10.43 19.41
CA ILE A 171 -5.28 10.69 20.24
C ILE A 171 -4.32 11.66 19.56
N THR A 172 -4.08 11.48 18.27
CA THR A 172 -3.08 12.25 17.52
C THR A 172 -3.63 13.56 16.98
N ASN A 173 -4.94 13.70 16.94
CA ASN A 173 -5.61 14.85 16.31
C ASN A 173 -5.11 15.12 14.86
N GLY A 174 -4.74 14.07 14.14
CA GLY A 174 -4.32 14.11 12.74
C GLY A 174 -2.85 14.45 12.50
N THR A 175 -2.02 14.48 13.53
CA THR A 175 -0.58 14.76 13.43
C THR A 175 0.24 13.76 14.23
N GLY A 176 1.50 13.54 13.81
CA GLY A 176 2.43 12.67 14.54
C GLY A 176 2.50 11.24 13.99
N ASN A 177 2.97 10.32 14.81
CA ASN A 177 3.34 8.98 14.41
C ASN A 177 2.52 7.92 15.15
N VAL A 178 1.98 6.95 14.42
CA VAL A 178 1.25 5.80 14.96
C VAL A 178 1.94 4.53 14.48
N LEU A 179 2.40 3.69 15.41
CA LEU A 179 2.90 2.36 15.13
C LEU A 179 1.79 1.33 15.36
N PHE A 180 1.45 0.57 14.32
CA PHE A 180 0.47 -0.49 14.38
C PHE A 180 1.11 -1.85 14.11
N LEU A 181 1.00 -2.74 15.10
CA LEU A 181 1.63 -4.07 15.08
C LEU A 181 0.60 -5.16 14.85
N VAL A 182 0.90 -6.06 13.93
CA VAL A 182 0.03 -7.20 13.58
C VAL A 182 0.81 -8.52 13.53
N PRO A 183 0.12 -9.66 13.69
CA PRO A 183 0.77 -10.97 13.68
C PRO A 183 1.15 -11.48 12.27
N SER A 184 0.55 -10.94 11.20
CA SER A 184 0.77 -11.43 9.83
C SER A 184 0.73 -10.32 8.80
N ILE A 185 1.36 -10.57 7.64
CA ILE A 185 1.37 -9.66 6.49
C ILE A 185 -0.04 -9.49 5.92
N SER A 186 -0.84 -10.56 5.88
CA SER A 186 -2.24 -10.53 5.45
C SER A 186 -3.06 -9.54 6.26
N LEU A 187 -2.98 -9.62 7.59
CA LEU A 187 -3.68 -8.69 8.46
C LEU A 187 -3.13 -7.26 8.36
N LEU A 188 -1.83 -7.12 8.06
CA LEU A 188 -1.21 -5.82 7.81
C LEU A 188 -1.83 -5.18 6.57
N ASN A 189 -1.89 -5.92 5.45
CA ASN A 189 -2.48 -5.42 4.21
C ASN A 189 -3.95 -5.04 4.38
N GLN A 190 -4.74 -5.93 4.98
CA GLN A 190 -6.15 -5.66 5.26
C GLN A 190 -6.34 -4.39 6.11
N THR A 191 -5.54 -4.23 7.16
CA THR A 191 -5.61 -3.04 8.03
C THR A 191 -5.21 -1.78 7.28
N LEU A 192 -4.13 -1.85 6.49
CA LEU A 192 -3.63 -0.75 5.69
C LEU A 192 -4.69 -0.26 4.71
N VAL A 193 -5.32 -1.16 3.96
CA VAL A 193 -6.39 -0.82 3.00
C VAL A 193 -7.57 -0.20 3.73
N GLU A 194 -8.03 -0.79 4.83
CA GLU A 194 -9.16 -0.23 5.60
C GLU A 194 -8.83 1.15 6.19
N TRP A 195 -7.65 1.33 6.76
CA TRP A 195 -7.25 2.62 7.33
C TRP A 195 -7.08 3.69 6.26
N SER A 196 -6.49 3.33 5.12
CA SER A 196 -6.35 4.24 3.98
C SER A 196 -7.70 4.72 3.45
N ALA A 197 -8.68 3.81 3.32
CA ALA A 197 -10.03 4.16 2.86
C ALA A 197 -10.83 4.98 3.87
N GLN A 198 -10.59 4.78 5.19
CA GLN A 198 -11.46 5.32 6.25
C GLN A 198 -10.85 6.48 7.05
N SER A 199 -9.55 6.80 6.90
CA SER A 199 -8.92 7.90 7.61
C SER A 199 -9.53 9.25 7.21
N LYS A 200 -9.82 10.09 8.20
CA LYS A 200 -10.35 11.45 7.99
C LYS A 200 -9.24 12.49 7.78
N TYR A 201 -8.01 12.18 8.15
CA TYR A 201 -6.87 13.07 8.05
C TYR A 201 -5.98 12.75 6.84
N LYS A 202 -5.14 13.68 6.42
CA LYS A 202 -4.02 13.39 5.53
C LYS A 202 -3.04 12.46 6.25
N TYR A 203 -2.56 11.45 5.55
CA TYR A 203 -1.65 10.47 6.13
C TYR A 203 -0.55 10.06 5.16
N ARG A 204 0.53 9.55 5.72
CA ARG A 204 1.58 8.80 5.03
C ARG A 204 1.64 7.40 5.62
N VAL A 205 1.99 6.43 4.82
CA VAL A 205 2.03 5.03 5.24
C VAL A 205 3.42 4.46 5.02
N TYR A 206 3.90 3.74 6.02
CA TYR A 206 5.17 3.05 6.01
C TYR A 206 4.95 1.60 6.42
N ALA A 207 5.29 0.63 5.54
CA ALA A 207 5.22 -0.79 5.86
C ALA A 207 6.61 -1.31 6.23
N ILE A 208 6.71 -1.92 7.42
CA ILE A 208 7.96 -2.48 7.95
C ILE A 208 7.73 -3.97 8.13
N CYS A 209 8.14 -4.76 7.15
CA CYS A 209 8.08 -6.21 7.25
C CYS A 209 9.17 -6.85 6.42
N SER A 210 9.68 -7.98 6.90
CA SER A 210 10.64 -8.83 6.23
C SER A 210 9.92 -9.89 5.41
N ASP A 211 10.54 -10.29 4.29
CA ASP A 211 10.05 -11.42 3.51
C ASP A 211 10.13 -12.72 4.36
N PRO A 212 9.04 -13.45 4.55
CA PRO A 212 9.06 -14.70 5.31
C PRO A 212 9.70 -15.82 4.49
N LYS A 213 10.99 -15.78 4.20
CA LYS A 213 11.73 -16.87 3.54
C LYS A 213 11.82 -18.15 4.35
N ALA A 214 11.20 -18.24 5.52
CA ALA A 214 11.57 -19.26 6.49
C ALA A 214 10.54 -20.36 6.76
N SER A 215 9.32 -20.36 6.21
CA SER A 215 8.39 -21.47 6.49
C SER A 215 7.67 -21.96 5.24
N LYS A 216 8.21 -23.00 4.63
CA LYS A 216 7.60 -23.80 3.57
C LYS A 216 6.46 -24.69 4.09
N THR A 217 5.52 -24.18 4.85
CA THR A 217 4.39 -25.00 5.33
C THR A 217 3.18 -24.11 5.62
N SER A 218 2.50 -23.66 4.61
CA SER A 218 1.04 -23.49 4.56
C SER A 218 0.62 -22.74 3.29
N ASP A 219 -0.45 -23.17 2.69
CA ASP A 219 -1.00 -22.74 1.39
C ASP A 219 -1.58 -21.31 1.36
N ASN A 220 -1.27 -20.45 2.32
CA ASN A 220 -1.78 -19.09 2.45
C ASN A 220 -0.77 -18.14 3.09
N ILE A 221 0.45 -18.07 2.58
CA ILE A 221 1.41 -17.05 3.03
C ILE A 221 1.35 -15.88 2.06
N ASP A 222 0.70 -14.81 2.49
CA ASP A 222 0.79 -13.54 1.77
C ASP A 222 2.23 -13.05 1.78
N SER A 223 2.73 -12.74 0.60
CA SER A 223 4.07 -12.19 0.42
C SER A 223 4.07 -10.68 0.68
N ILE A 224 5.24 -10.09 0.96
CA ILE A 224 5.40 -8.63 0.99
C ILE A 224 5.07 -7.98 -0.36
N THR A 225 5.06 -8.75 -1.45
CA THR A 225 4.63 -8.29 -2.78
C THR A 225 3.12 -8.04 -2.86
N ASP A 226 2.34 -8.53 -1.90
CA ASP A 226 0.89 -8.35 -1.81
C ASP A 226 0.51 -7.07 -1.05
N LEU A 227 1.48 -6.34 -0.52
CA LEU A 227 1.23 -5.06 0.11
C LEU A 227 1.01 -3.99 -0.95
N VAL A 228 -0.04 -3.20 -0.78
CA VAL A 228 -0.40 -2.08 -1.66
C VAL A 228 0.69 -1.00 -1.69
N ILE A 229 1.62 -1.03 -0.73
CA ILE A 229 2.78 -0.14 -0.65
C ILE A 229 4.07 -0.95 -0.48
N PRO A 230 5.20 -0.45 -0.98
CA PRO A 230 6.49 -1.10 -0.81
C PRO A 230 6.88 -1.22 0.66
N ALA A 231 7.21 -2.43 1.09
CA ALA A 231 7.69 -2.70 2.44
C ALA A 231 9.21 -2.75 2.50
N THR A 232 9.77 -2.38 3.64
CA THR A 232 11.21 -2.47 3.89
C THR A 232 11.53 -2.68 5.37
N THR A 233 12.56 -3.46 5.67
CA THR A 233 13.21 -3.52 6.99
C THR A 233 14.53 -2.74 7.02
N ASP A 234 14.94 -2.17 5.91
CA ASP A 234 16.14 -1.34 5.82
C ASP A 234 15.86 0.04 6.45
N VAL A 235 16.48 0.27 7.59
CA VAL A 235 16.33 1.50 8.39
C VAL A 235 16.75 2.74 7.58
N ASN A 236 17.79 2.65 6.75
CA ASN A 236 18.24 3.77 5.94
C ASN A 236 17.22 4.14 4.87
N LYS A 237 16.60 3.13 4.24
CA LYS A 237 15.51 3.36 3.30
C LYS A 237 14.27 3.92 3.98
N LEU A 238 13.96 3.46 5.20
CA LEU A 238 12.85 3.98 5.97
C LEU A 238 13.08 5.46 6.34
N ILE A 239 14.27 5.79 6.88
CA ILE A 239 14.65 7.17 7.20
C ILE A 239 14.62 8.05 5.95
N ALA A 240 15.13 7.55 4.82
CA ALA A 240 15.10 8.30 3.57
C ALA A 240 13.68 8.56 3.04
N ARG A 241 12.71 7.68 3.37
CA ARG A 241 11.29 7.87 3.06
C ARG A 241 10.54 8.72 4.07
N TYR A 242 11.01 8.72 5.32
CA TYR A 242 10.38 9.48 6.39
C TYR A 242 10.61 10.97 6.13
N VAL A 243 9.52 11.67 5.89
CA VAL A 243 9.50 13.13 5.85
C VAL A 243 9.09 13.59 7.24
N GLY A 244 10.00 14.23 7.95
CA GLY A 244 9.82 14.59 9.35
C GLY A 244 8.63 15.51 9.62
N GLU A 245 8.37 15.76 10.89
CA GLU A 245 7.18 16.44 11.41
C GLU A 245 6.91 17.84 10.83
N ASP A 246 7.91 18.49 10.26
CA ASP A 246 7.84 19.89 9.82
C ASP A 246 7.05 20.11 8.50
N SER A 247 6.63 19.07 7.83
CA SER A 247 5.83 19.21 6.62
C SER A 247 4.37 18.82 6.86
N ASP A 248 3.51 19.79 7.01
CA ASP A 248 2.06 19.69 6.81
C ASP A 248 1.26 18.77 7.72
N ASN A 249 0.96 19.11 8.97
CA ASN A 249 -0.16 18.49 9.73
C ASN A 249 -0.58 17.09 9.21
N THR A 250 0.38 16.16 9.08
CA THR A 250 0.17 14.86 8.45
C THR A 250 0.38 13.75 9.48
N LEU A 251 -0.52 12.78 9.48
CA LEU A 251 -0.45 11.60 10.31
C LEU A 251 0.40 10.53 9.64
N ASN A 252 1.42 10.01 10.31
CA ASN A 252 2.25 8.93 9.80
C ASN A 252 1.83 7.61 10.42
N PHE A 253 1.42 6.66 9.59
CA PHE A 253 1.10 5.29 9.99
C PHE A 253 2.28 4.38 9.68
N PHE A 254 2.84 3.77 10.70
CA PHE A 254 3.85 2.72 10.57
C PHE A 254 3.20 1.37 10.86
N PHE A 255 3.09 0.52 9.85
CA PHE A 255 2.57 -0.83 9.98
C PHE A 255 3.72 -1.81 10.03
N SER A 256 3.70 -2.72 10.99
CA SER A 256 4.72 -3.75 11.10
C SER A 256 4.17 -5.07 11.61
N THR A 257 4.86 -6.16 11.28
CA THR A 257 4.61 -7.44 11.93
C THR A 257 5.47 -7.56 13.19
N TYR A 258 5.01 -8.32 14.18
CA TYR A 258 5.76 -8.54 15.43
C TYR A 258 7.17 -9.11 15.22
N GLN A 259 7.40 -9.81 14.09
CA GLN A 259 8.70 -10.43 13.79
C GLN A 259 9.68 -9.46 13.10
N SER A 260 9.24 -8.29 12.70
CA SER A 260 10.02 -7.34 11.90
C SER A 260 10.53 -6.13 12.68
N ILE A 261 10.30 -6.10 13.97
CA ILE A 261 10.76 -5.06 14.90
C ILE A 261 11.89 -5.57 15.76
#